data_a5aaf52dafc039f1f5d9f77576447b53
#
_entry.id   a5aaf52dafc039f1f5d9f77576447b53
#
_cell.length_a   1.000
_cell.length_b   1.000
_cell.length_c   1.000
_cell.angle_alpha   90.00
_cell.angle_beta   90.00
_cell.angle_gamma   90.00
#
_symmetry.space_group_name_H-M   'P 1'
#
loop_
_entity.id
_entity.type
_entity.pdbx_description
1 polymer ?
#
loop_
_entity_poly.entity_id
_entity_poly.type
_entity_poly.pdbx_seq_one_letter_code
_entity_poly.pdbx_strand_id
1 'polypeptide(L)'
;MFLIYSDKTPTFTKQNQLPQKTNMLYPKKISLFFTALLLLTNSVFAQTKKITQIDSLMNSVNQSGVFNGTVLVSKNNKIIYNAAFGFADAAKTEKLTPDYRFNIGSITKEFSGVALLQLQEQGKLKIEDHVSQYIPELPQWAHEVTIKDLLQYTSGLPNVNWKKIKSNQDVFDDLKLIDKLDFIPGTQYDYNMNNVFLRQFIVEKITGMTYKNYVSQNIFKPCTMNSSEITPIVDKKLVAKGFNNKSIEDKPDFLVGGTFLTTTDLLKFVNCLHSKKLINENSLFELGQQFNLPDTQSSLGEAKFKNKKLVEHSHDGRAGNYEALLVSDLNDNFTIILLGNNYNGKLFEISDVITAILKKGNK
;
A
#
# COMPACT_ATOMS: atom_id res chain seq x y z
N MET A 1 -89.75 -11.27 66.32
CA MET A 1 -90.98 -10.45 66.34
C MET A 1 -90.80 -9.30 65.39
N PHE A 2 -91.68 -9.22 64.39
CA PHE A 2 -91.89 -8.18 63.41
C PHE A 2 -90.78 -7.74 62.44
N LEU A 3 -91.03 -8.11 61.20
CA LEU A 3 -90.86 -7.54 59.91
C LEU A 3 -90.98 -5.99 59.84
N ILE A 4 -90.17 -5.34 58.93
CA ILE A 4 -90.73 -4.43 57.95
C ILE A 4 -89.78 -4.41 56.69
N TYR A 5 -90.35 -4.66 55.54
CA TYR A 5 -89.83 -4.49 54.18
C TYR A 5 -89.69 -3.00 53.82
N SER A 6 -88.69 -2.62 53.07
CA SER A 6 -88.71 -1.43 52.25
C SER A 6 -87.91 -1.61 50.98
N ASP A 7 -88.67 -1.66 49.90
CA ASP A 7 -88.27 -1.64 48.49
C ASP A 7 -87.48 -0.37 48.14
N LYS A 8 -86.38 -0.47 47.47
CA LYS A 8 -85.85 0.62 46.60
C LYS A 8 -85.15 0.00 45.37
N THR A 9 -85.77 0.19 44.21
CA THR A 9 -85.29 -0.05 42.84
C THR A 9 -83.98 0.69 42.54
N PRO A 10 -83.02 0.05 41.85
CA PRO A 10 -81.85 0.76 41.35
C PRO A 10 -82.11 1.33 39.93
N THR A 11 -81.86 2.61 39.81
CA THR A 11 -81.84 3.37 38.55
C THR A 11 -80.55 3.08 37.79
N PHE A 12 -80.68 2.51 36.58
CA PHE A 12 -79.60 2.36 35.65
C PHE A 12 -79.24 3.68 34.95
N THR A 13 -78.09 4.27 35.25
CA THR A 13 -77.47 5.34 34.48
C THR A 13 -76.58 4.73 33.43
N LYS A 14 -76.95 4.86 32.15
CA LYS A 14 -76.08 4.57 31.00
C LYS A 14 -74.95 5.59 30.93
N GLN A 15 -73.71 5.21 31.30
CA GLN A 15 -72.51 5.92 30.93
C GLN A 15 -72.10 5.52 29.48
N ASN A 16 -72.21 6.47 28.54
CA ASN A 16 -71.66 6.41 27.23
C ASN A 16 -70.12 6.52 27.34
N GLN A 17 -69.41 5.38 27.26
CA GLN A 17 -67.99 5.39 27.03
C GLN A 17 -67.71 5.57 25.51
N LEU A 18 -67.10 6.71 25.16
CA LEU A 18 -66.53 6.97 23.86
C LEU A 18 -65.35 6.00 23.63
N PRO A 19 -65.15 5.43 22.41
CA PRO A 19 -64.02 4.56 22.11
C PRO A 19 -62.74 5.38 22.16
N GLN A 20 -61.79 4.94 23.02
CA GLN A 20 -60.40 5.46 23.01
C GLN A 20 -59.80 5.25 21.64
N LYS A 21 -59.36 6.36 21.00
CA LYS A 21 -58.51 6.33 19.78
C LYS A 21 -57.19 5.61 20.14
N THR A 22 -57.06 4.37 19.76
CA THR A 22 -55.76 3.70 19.70
C THR A 22 -54.92 4.42 18.65
N ASN A 23 -53.94 5.19 19.08
CA ASN A 23 -52.90 5.76 18.21
C ASN A 23 -52.13 4.62 17.59
N MET A 24 -52.39 4.28 16.32
CA MET A 24 -51.57 3.39 15.51
C MET A 24 -50.22 4.07 15.24
N LEU A 25 -49.22 3.80 16.07
CA LEU A 25 -47.81 4.23 15.96
C LEU A 25 -47.00 3.36 14.98
N TYR A 26 -47.65 2.61 14.09
CA TYR A 26 -46.98 1.61 13.23
C TYR A 26 -46.55 2.04 11.81
N PRO A 27 -47.07 3.09 11.13
CA PRO A 27 -46.65 3.34 9.75
C PRO A 27 -45.23 3.94 9.60
N LYS A 28 -44.74 4.71 10.59
CA LYS A 28 -43.41 5.37 10.47
C LYS A 28 -42.24 4.41 10.59
N LYS A 29 -42.28 3.38 11.42
CA LYS A 29 -41.19 2.39 11.59
C LYS A 29 -41.10 1.45 10.39
N ILE A 30 -42.21 1.06 9.78
CA ILE A 30 -42.26 0.22 8.59
C ILE A 30 -41.72 0.98 7.39
N SER A 31 -42.07 2.26 7.22
CA SER A 31 -41.52 3.10 6.13
C SER A 31 -40.02 3.30 6.24
N LEU A 32 -39.46 3.51 7.45
CA LEU A 32 -38.00 3.59 7.63
C LEU A 32 -37.28 2.26 7.25
N PHE A 33 -37.88 1.13 7.59
CA PHE A 33 -37.31 -0.18 7.30
C PHE A 33 -37.28 -0.46 5.78
N PHE A 34 -38.35 -0.15 5.05
CA PHE A 34 -38.41 -0.27 3.59
C PHE A 34 -37.47 0.70 2.89
N THR A 35 -37.32 1.93 3.38
CA THR A 35 -36.38 2.90 2.80
C THR A 35 -34.92 2.46 3.03
N ALA A 36 -34.58 1.95 4.20
CA ALA A 36 -33.26 1.39 4.50
C ALA A 36 -32.97 0.16 3.65
N LEU A 37 -33.92 -0.74 3.43
CA LEU A 37 -33.79 -1.92 2.60
C LEU A 37 -33.58 -1.54 1.11
N LEU A 38 -34.30 -0.55 0.60
CA LEU A 38 -34.13 -0.03 -0.78
C LEU A 38 -32.75 0.64 -0.96
N LEU A 39 -32.24 1.37 0.02
CA LEU A 39 -30.90 1.97 -0.03
C LEU A 39 -29.81 0.91 -0.01
N LEU A 40 -29.98 -0.15 0.78
CA LEU A 40 -29.05 -1.29 0.82
C LEU A 40 -29.03 -2.07 -0.49
N THR A 41 -30.16 -2.34 -1.11
CA THR A 41 -30.22 -3.04 -2.41
C THR A 41 -29.57 -2.22 -3.52
N ASN A 42 -29.85 -0.91 -3.61
CA ASN A 42 -29.23 -0.03 -4.59
C ASN A 42 -27.69 0.04 -4.43
N SER A 43 -27.18 0.07 -3.20
CA SER A 43 -25.75 0.10 -2.94
C SER A 43 -25.05 -1.23 -3.36
N VAL A 44 -25.69 -2.36 -3.13
CA VAL A 44 -25.19 -3.68 -3.56
C VAL A 44 -25.18 -3.79 -5.08
N PHE A 45 -26.25 -3.37 -5.78
CA PHE A 45 -26.30 -3.35 -7.24
C PHE A 45 -25.24 -2.43 -7.85
N ALA A 46 -25.03 -1.24 -7.30
CA ALA A 46 -24.00 -0.31 -7.77
C ALA A 46 -22.58 -0.89 -7.59
N GLN A 47 -22.29 -1.56 -6.48
CA GLN A 47 -21.02 -2.22 -6.24
C GLN A 47 -20.81 -3.40 -7.19
N THR A 48 -21.80 -4.25 -7.39
CA THR A 48 -21.74 -5.39 -8.33
C THR A 48 -21.43 -4.90 -9.74
N LYS A 49 -22.09 -3.81 -10.19
CA LYS A 49 -21.83 -3.22 -11.52
C LYS A 49 -20.38 -2.74 -11.66
N LYS A 50 -19.82 -2.08 -10.63
CA LYS A 50 -18.42 -1.63 -10.65
C LYS A 50 -17.46 -2.83 -10.72
N ILE A 51 -17.70 -3.89 -9.97
CA ILE A 51 -16.91 -5.12 -10.00
C ILE A 51 -16.93 -5.74 -11.40
N THR A 52 -18.10 -5.88 -12.02
CA THR A 52 -18.23 -6.42 -13.38
C THR A 52 -17.48 -5.55 -14.41
N GLN A 53 -17.50 -4.22 -14.28
CA GLN A 53 -16.77 -3.33 -15.17
C GLN A 53 -15.25 -3.50 -15.01
N ILE A 54 -14.74 -3.63 -13.77
CA ILE A 54 -13.33 -3.89 -13.50
C ILE A 54 -12.93 -5.26 -14.08
N ASP A 55 -13.74 -6.29 -13.87
CA ASP A 55 -13.48 -7.63 -14.41
C ASP A 55 -13.43 -7.63 -15.94
N SER A 56 -14.38 -6.98 -16.59
CA SER A 56 -14.39 -6.80 -18.05
C SER A 56 -13.14 -6.08 -18.57
N LEU A 57 -12.71 -5.01 -17.90
CA LEU A 57 -11.48 -4.29 -18.22
C LEU A 57 -10.28 -5.22 -18.13
N MET A 58 -10.12 -5.91 -16.99
CA MET A 58 -8.96 -6.76 -16.74
C MET A 58 -8.88 -7.95 -17.68
N ASN A 59 -10.00 -8.54 -18.02
CA ASN A 59 -10.08 -9.58 -19.08
C ASN A 59 -9.64 -9.04 -20.43
N SER A 60 -10.10 -7.85 -20.81
CA SER A 60 -9.73 -7.22 -22.10
C SER A 60 -8.24 -6.92 -22.19
N VAL A 61 -7.64 -6.31 -21.15
CA VAL A 61 -6.20 -5.98 -21.16
C VAL A 61 -5.32 -7.24 -21.07
N ASN A 62 -5.78 -8.31 -20.43
CA ASN A 62 -5.07 -9.59 -20.45
C ASN A 62 -5.15 -10.26 -21.85
N GLN A 63 -6.33 -10.32 -22.47
CA GLN A 63 -6.51 -10.90 -23.80
C GLN A 63 -5.71 -10.16 -24.88
N SER A 64 -5.55 -8.85 -24.74
CA SER A 64 -4.70 -8.04 -25.64
C SER A 64 -3.21 -8.15 -25.33
N GLY A 65 -2.79 -8.94 -24.33
CA GLY A 65 -1.39 -9.10 -23.92
C GLY A 65 -0.80 -7.89 -23.18
N VAL A 66 -1.65 -6.93 -22.77
CA VAL A 66 -1.20 -5.71 -22.07
C VAL A 66 -0.97 -5.97 -20.58
N PHE A 67 -1.66 -6.95 -19.98
CA PHE A 67 -1.51 -7.26 -18.56
C PHE A 67 -1.41 -8.77 -18.33
N ASN A 68 -0.37 -9.18 -17.59
CA ASN A 68 -0.19 -10.53 -17.05
C ASN A 68 0.25 -10.38 -15.60
N GLY A 69 -0.62 -10.73 -14.65
CA GLY A 69 -0.35 -10.43 -13.24
C GLY A 69 -1.57 -10.56 -12.33
N THR A 70 -1.50 -9.92 -11.17
CA THR A 70 -2.56 -9.87 -10.16
C THR A 70 -3.04 -8.44 -9.93
N VAL A 71 -4.33 -8.29 -9.68
CA VAL A 71 -4.98 -7.02 -9.38
C VAL A 71 -5.81 -7.12 -8.12
N LEU A 72 -5.71 -6.12 -7.26
CA LEU A 72 -6.53 -5.99 -6.08
C LEU A 72 -7.11 -4.57 -6.01
N VAL A 73 -8.41 -4.50 -5.72
CA VAL A 73 -9.10 -3.24 -5.42
C VAL A 73 -9.76 -3.33 -4.07
N SER A 74 -9.44 -2.38 -3.19
CA SER A 74 -10.15 -2.20 -1.93
C SER A 74 -10.95 -0.91 -1.93
N LYS A 75 -12.10 -0.91 -1.24
CA LYS A 75 -12.96 0.27 -1.02
C LYS A 75 -13.49 0.22 0.40
N ASN A 76 -13.40 1.34 1.12
CA ASN A 76 -13.82 1.40 2.52
C ASN A 76 -13.20 0.28 3.39
N ASN A 77 -11.90 0.06 3.25
CA ASN A 77 -11.11 -0.96 3.94
C ASN A 77 -11.56 -2.42 3.69
N LYS A 78 -12.35 -2.66 2.63
CA LYS A 78 -12.76 -4.01 2.23
C LYS A 78 -12.25 -4.32 0.83
N ILE A 79 -11.70 -5.49 0.64
CA ILE A 79 -11.35 -5.99 -0.69
C ILE A 79 -12.67 -6.21 -1.45
N ILE A 80 -12.86 -5.51 -2.56
CA ILE A 80 -14.04 -5.64 -3.43
C ILE A 80 -13.70 -6.39 -4.73
N TYR A 81 -12.41 -6.47 -5.07
CA TYR A 81 -11.93 -7.23 -6.23
C TYR A 81 -10.52 -7.74 -5.95
N ASN A 82 -10.27 -9.02 -6.24
CA ASN A 82 -8.94 -9.64 -6.15
C ASN A 82 -8.87 -10.78 -7.14
N ALA A 83 -8.09 -10.62 -8.21
CA ALA A 83 -8.04 -11.58 -9.31
C ALA A 83 -6.63 -11.70 -9.91
N ALA A 84 -6.40 -12.77 -10.65
CA ALA A 84 -5.16 -13.06 -11.35
C ALA A 84 -5.44 -13.36 -12.83
N PHE A 85 -4.54 -12.91 -13.70
CA PHE A 85 -4.65 -13.00 -15.15
C PHE A 85 -3.34 -13.49 -15.75
N GLY A 86 -3.43 -14.49 -16.61
CA GLY A 86 -2.30 -15.04 -17.36
C GLY A 86 -1.51 -16.09 -16.59
N PHE A 87 -0.17 -16.08 -16.73
CA PHE A 87 0.70 -17.17 -16.35
C PHE A 87 1.88 -16.71 -15.48
N ALA A 88 2.34 -17.60 -14.61
CA ALA A 88 3.46 -17.35 -13.71
C ALA A 88 4.83 -17.45 -14.40
N ASP A 89 4.90 -18.05 -15.58
CA ASP A 89 6.13 -18.32 -16.32
C ASP A 89 5.98 -18.02 -17.81
N ALA A 90 7.10 -17.85 -18.49
CA ALA A 90 7.15 -17.59 -19.93
C ALA A 90 6.67 -18.78 -20.79
N ALA A 91 6.81 -20.01 -20.28
CA ALA A 91 6.36 -21.23 -20.95
C ALA A 91 4.82 -21.40 -20.88
N LYS A 92 4.15 -20.57 -20.08
CA LYS A 92 2.69 -20.60 -19.86
C LYS A 92 2.19 -21.94 -19.34
N THR A 93 2.98 -22.55 -18.45
CA THR A 93 2.68 -23.87 -17.87
C THR A 93 1.90 -23.75 -16.58
N GLU A 94 2.04 -22.64 -15.85
CA GLU A 94 1.44 -22.41 -14.55
C GLU A 94 0.58 -21.15 -14.56
N LYS A 95 -0.72 -21.29 -14.31
CA LYS A 95 -1.65 -20.16 -14.22
C LYS A 95 -1.43 -19.37 -12.94
N LEU A 96 -1.48 -18.06 -13.04
CA LEU A 96 -1.44 -17.19 -11.87
C LEU A 96 -2.68 -17.36 -11.00
N THR A 97 -2.47 -17.23 -9.69
CA THR A 97 -3.50 -17.03 -8.68
C THR A 97 -3.18 -15.79 -7.85
N PRO A 98 -4.11 -15.23 -7.06
CA PRO A 98 -3.84 -14.09 -6.18
C PRO A 98 -2.75 -14.34 -5.13
N ASP A 99 -2.36 -15.60 -4.90
CA ASP A 99 -1.34 -15.98 -3.92
C ASP A 99 0.10 -15.88 -4.46
N TYR A 100 0.27 -15.62 -5.76
CA TYR A 100 1.59 -15.41 -6.34
C TYR A 100 2.24 -14.14 -5.85
N ARG A 101 3.53 -14.24 -5.56
CA ARG A 101 4.41 -13.13 -5.19
C ARG A 101 5.10 -12.57 -6.43
N PHE A 102 5.19 -11.24 -6.47
CA PHE A 102 5.87 -10.51 -7.54
C PHE A 102 6.94 -9.62 -6.95
N ASN A 103 8.02 -9.38 -7.68
CA ASN A 103 8.94 -8.32 -7.33
C ASN A 103 8.23 -6.97 -7.52
N ILE A 104 8.21 -6.16 -6.47
CA ILE A 104 7.50 -4.86 -6.47
C ILE A 104 8.39 -3.69 -6.87
N GLY A 105 9.62 -3.94 -7.32
CA GLY A 105 10.53 -2.90 -7.77
C GLY A 105 10.72 -1.79 -6.73
N SER A 106 10.56 -0.56 -7.18
CA SER A 106 10.82 0.65 -6.37
C SER A 106 9.93 0.80 -5.13
N ILE A 107 8.75 0.20 -5.09
CA ILE A 107 7.90 0.21 -3.88
C ILE A 107 8.66 -0.38 -2.68
N THR A 108 9.64 -1.27 -2.90
CA THR A 108 10.57 -1.79 -1.88
C THR A 108 11.26 -0.69 -1.05
N LYS A 109 11.47 0.49 -1.63
CA LYS A 109 12.20 1.59 -0.98
C LYS A 109 11.44 2.18 0.21
N GLU A 110 10.11 2.03 0.22
CA GLU A 110 9.28 2.45 1.36
C GLU A 110 9.66 1.72 2.64
N PHE A 111 10.01 0.43 2.56
CA PHE A 111 10.39 -0.34 3.74
C PHE A 111 11.66 0.20 4.40
N SER A 112 12.66 0.65 3.61
CA SER A 112 13.88 1.23 4.17
C SER A 112 13.62 2.61 4.80
N GLY A 113 12.74 3.40 4.18
CA GLY A 113 12.31 4.68 4.75
C GLY A 113 11.56 4.48 6.08
N VAL A 114 10.57 3.59 6.10
CA VAL A 114 9.82 3.24 7.32
C VAL A 114 10.77 2.73 8.42
N ALA A 115 11.74 1.87 8.09
CA ALA A 115 12.71 1.35 9.05
C ALA A 115 13.55 2.46 9.72
N LEU A 116 14.03 3.44 8.94
CA LEU A 116 14.76 4.59 9.49
C LEU A 116 13.87 5.44 10.40
N LEU A 117 12.63 5.72 10.01
CA LEU A 117 11.73 6.52 10.84
C LEU A 117 11.31 5.76 12.12
N GLN A 118 11.18 4.42 12.08
CA GLN A 118 11.01 3.61 13.30
C GLN A 118 12.19 3.77 14.25
N LEU A 119 13.43 3.78 13.73
CA LEU A 119 14.63 3.99 14.54
C LEU A 119 14.72 5.43 15.08
N GLN A 120 14.28 6.42 14.32
CA GLN A 120 14.12 7.80 14.78
C GLN A 120 13.13 7.89 15.96
N GLU A 121 11.96 7.29 15.84
CA GLU A 121 10.97 7.26 16.92
C GLU A 121 11.47 6.56 18.18
N GLN A 122 12.41 5.63 18.03
CA GLN A 122 13.12 4.98 19.15
C GLN A 122 14.28 5.81 19.72
N GLY A 123 14.56 7.00 19.17
CA GLY A 123 15.68 7.87 19.58
C GLY A 123 17.06 7.32 19.22
N LYS A 124 17.14 6.37 18.29
CA LYS A 124 18.40 5.73 17.87
C LYS A 124 19.13 6.49 16.76
N LEU A 125 18.43 7.38 16.06
CA LEU A 125 18.95 8.28 15.03
C LEU A 125 18.07 9.52 14.92
N LYS A 126 18.61 10.54 14.23
CA LYS A 126 17.83 11.67 13.68
C LYS A 126 18.08 11.72 12.18
N ILE A 127 17.10 12.15 11.38
CA ILE A 127 17.31 12.24 9.92
C ILE A 127 18.32 13.32 9.53
N GLU A 128 18.60 14.28 10.44
CA GLU A 128 19.65 15.28 10.28
C GLU A 128 21.06 14.76 10.60
N ASP A 129 21.19 13.55 11.16
CA ASP A 129 22.48 12.94 11.44
C ASP A 129 23.22 12.60 10.15
N HIS A 130 24.55 12.78 10.18
CA HIS A 130 25.42 12.42 9.05
C HIS A 130 25.65 10.91 8.97
N VAL A 131 25.77 10.42 7.73
CA VAL A 131 26.03 8.99 7.46
C VAL A 131 27.25 8.46 8.18
N SER A 132 28.31 9.30 8.32
CA SER A 132 29.55 8.96 9.02
C SER A 132 29.38 8.59 10.49
N GLN A 133 28.31 9.04 11.16
CA GLN A 133 28.00 8.68 12.55
C GLN A 133 27.66 7.19 12.71
N TYR A 134 27.14 6.58 11.65
CA TYR A 134 26.71 5.18 11.66
C TYR A 134 27.65 4.26 10.87
N ILE A 135 28.32 4.81 9.86
CA ILE A 135 29.24 4.09 8.98
C ILE A 135 30.56 4.89 8.86
N PRO A 136 31.37 4.95 9.94
CA PRO A 136 32.57 5.77 9.99
C PRO A 136 33.69 5.29 9.04
N GLU A 137 33.59 4.07 8.52
CA GLU A 137 34.53 3.52 7.55
C GLU A 137 34.35 4.03 6.12
N LEU A 138 33.33 4.85 5.86
CA LEU A 138 33.12 5.51 4.56
C LEU A 138 33.99 6.75 4.41
N PRO A 139 34.30 7.18 3.16
CA PRO A 139 35.14 8.35 2.90
C PRO A 139 34.54 9.67 3.41
N GLN A 140 35.31 10.75 3.24
CA GLN A 140 34.99 12.08 3.74
C GLN A 140 33.59 12.57 3.37
N TRP A 141 33.05 12.21 2.19
CA TRP A 141 31.69 12.60 1.78
C TRP A 141 30.60 12.16 2.77
N ALA A 142 30.82 11.08 3.53
CA ALA A 142 29.86 10.63 4.53
C ALA A 142 29.65 11.60 5.69
N HIS A 143 30.55 12.57 5.89
CA HIS A 143 30.40 13.66 6.84
C HIS A 143 29.57 14.83 6.30
N GLU A 144 29.25 14.81 5.01
CA GLU A 144 28.47 15.86 4.34
C GLU A 144 27.02 15.40 4.07
N VAL A 145 26.82 14.11 3.86
CA VAL A 145 25.52 13.50 3.55
C VAL A 145 24.76 13.17 4.83
N THR A 146 23.53 13.66 4.94
CA THR A 146 22.60 13.31 6.04
C THR A 146 21.68 12.14 5.68
N ILE A 147 21.05 11.52 6.67
CA ILE A 147 20.02 10.50 6.45
C ILE A 147 18.83 11.10 5.66
N LYS A 148 18.52 12.39 5.91
CA LYS A 148 17.49 13.13 5.14
C LYS A 148 17.82 13.19 3.66
N ASP A 149 19.07 13.46 3.30
CA ASP A 149 19.51 13.46 1.91
C ASP A 149 19.33 12.11 1.24
N LEU A 150 19.57 11.02 1.98
CA LEU A 150 19.29 9.68 1.48
C LEU A 150 17.79 9.45 1.25
N LEU A 151 16.92 9.92 2.16
CA LEU A 151 15.46 9.77 2.05
C LEU A 151 14.87 10.59 0.89
N GLN A 152 15.45 11.74 0.58
CA GLN A 152 14.99 12.68 -0.44
C GLN A 152 15.75 12.55 -1.77
N TYR A 153 16.72 11.64 -1.87
CA TYR A 153 17.58 11.46 -3.05
C TYR A 153 18.38 12.73 -3.42
N THR A 154 18.87 13.45 -2.40
CA THR A 154 19.64 14.68 -2.55
C THR A 154 21.08 14.54 -2.07
N SER A 155 21.59 13.31 -1.94
CA SER A 155 22.92 13.04 -1.37
C SER A 155 24.10 13.44 -2.25
N GLY A 156 23.88 13.57 -3.57
CA GLY A 156 24.97 13.75 -4.53
C GLY A 156 25.81 12.52 -4.78
N LEU A 157 25.44 11.37 -4.25
CA LEU A 157 26.14 10.11 -4.52
C LEU A 157 26.02 9.71 -6.00
N PRO A 158 27.11 9.26 -6.65
CA PRO A 158 27.04 8.76 -8.01
C PRO A 158 26.20 7.48 -8.09
N ASN A 159 25.72 7.15 -9.28
CA ASN A 159 24.94 5.94 -9.53
C ASN A 159 25.77 4.67 -9.35
N VAL A 160 25.10 3.58 -8.93
CA VAL A 160 25.71 2.26 -8.75
C VAL A 160 26.26 1.71 -10.08
N ASN A 161 27.48 1.22 -10.06
CA ASN A 161 28.06 0.54 -11.21
C ASN A 161 27.61 -0.94 -11.26
N TRP A 162 26.43 -1.20 -11.74
CA TRP A 162 25.80 -2.53 -11.81
C TRP A 162 26.63 -3.61 -12.50
N LYS A 163 27.59 -3.23 -13.37
CA LYS A 163 28.46 -4.19 -14.05
C LYS A 163 29.41 -4.90 -13.09
N LYS A 164 29.71 -4.27 -11.95
CA LYS A 164 30.66 -4.78 -10.95
C LYS A 164 29.96 -5.42 -9.75
N ILE A 165 28.68 -5.11 -9.50
CA ILE A 165 27.96 -5.51 -8.30
C ILE A 165 27.34 -6.90 -8.47
N LYS A 166 27.68 -7.81 -7.55
CA LYS A 166 27.12 -9.16 -7.45
C LYS A 166 26.61 -9.49 -6.04
N SER A 167 26.92 -8.64 -5.06
CA SER A 167 26.56 -8.82 -3.66
C SER A 167 26.39 -7.48 -2.95
N ASN A 168 25.81 -7.50 -1.74
CA ASN A 168 25.79 -6.32 -0.86
C ASN A 168 27.17 -5.82 -0.52
N GLN A 169 28.13 -6.74 -0.34
CA GLN A 169 29.49 -6.38 -0.03
C GLN A 169 30.13 -5.58 -1.17
N ASP A 170 29.88 -5.97 -2.43
CA ASP A 170 30.40 -5.23 -3.57
C ASP A 170 29.88 -3.79 -3.61
N VAL A 171 28.58 -3.57 -3.24
CA VAL A 171 28.01 -2.21 -3.14
C VAL A 171 28.76 -1.42 -2.07
N PHE A 172 28.98 -2.03 -0.91
CA PHE A 172 29.69 -1.36 0.19
C PHE A 172 31.13 -1.03 -0.16
N ASP A 173 31.81 -1.94 -0.86
CA ASP A 173 33.17 -1.72 -1.32
C ASP A 173 33.24 -0.64 -2.42
N ASP A 174 32.24 -0.58 -3.33
CA ASP A 174 32.14 0.48 -4.33
C ASP A 174 31.90 1.87 -3.69
N LEU A 175 31.05 1.93 -2.65
CA LEU A 175 30.82 3.16 -1.87
C LEU A 175 32.11 3.69 -1.21
N LYS A 176 33.03 2.84 -0.75
CA LYS A 176 34.33 3.22 -0.21
C LYS A 176 35.27 3.83 -1.25
N LEU A 177 35.04 3.57 -2.53
CA LEU A 177 35.87 4.07 -3.62
C LEU A 177 35.40 5.42 -4.16
N ILE A 178 34.28 5.96 -3.66
CA ILE A 178 33.77 7.26 -4.07
C ILE A 178 34.65 8.38 -3.47
N ASP A 179 35.36 9.09 -4.32
CA ASP A 179 36.24 10.20 -3.90
C ASP A 179 35.47 11.50 -3.69
N LYS A 180 34.41 11.74 -4.50
CA LYS A 180 33.62 12.98 -4.47
C LYS A 180 32.16 12.72 -4.84
N LEU A 181 31.30 13.59 -4.36
CA LEU A 181 29.90 13.64 -4.73
C LEU A 181 29.72 14.35 -6.10
N ASP A 182 28.68 13.99 -6.83
CA ASP A 182 28.34 14.63 -8.13
C ASP A 182 27.82 16.06 -7.93
N PHE A 183 27.22 16.35 -6.76
CA PHE A 183 26.77 17.68 -6.36
C PHE A 183 26.73 17.81 -4.82
N ILE A 184 26.62 19.03 -4.32
CA ILE A 184 26.52 19.33 -2.88
C ILE A 184 25.22 18.77 -2.32
N PRO A 185 25.24 17.98 -1.22
CA PRO A 185 24.02 17.43 -0.61
C PRO A 185 22.95 18.48 -0.36
N GLY A 186 21.70 18.13 -0.63
CA GLY A 186 20.55 19.02 -0.47
C GLY A 186 20.35 20.06 -1.59
N THR A 187 21.19 20.12 -2.63
CA THR A 187 21.09 21.14 -3.69
C THR A 187 20.43 20.65 -4.99
N GLN A 188 20.51 19.37 -5.26
CA GLN A 188 19.94 18.74 -6.47
C GLN A 188 19.30 17.40 -6.11
N TYR A 189 18.50 16.89 -7.02
CA TYR A 189 17.84 15.58 -6.90
C TYR A 189 18.41 14.61 -7.93
N ASP A 190 18.81 13.43 -7.45
CA ASP A 190 19.20 12.29 -8.29
C ASP A 190 18.69 10.96 -7.69
N TYR A 191 17.71 10.34 -8.38
CA TYR A 191 17.13 9.09 -7.95
C TYR A 191 18.08 7.93 -8.24
N ASN A 192 18.86 7.52 -7.23
CA ASN A 192 19.82 6.43 -7.38
C ASN A 192 19.78 5.43 -6.20
N MET A 193 20.31 4.23 -6.45
CA MET A 193 20.24 3.11 -5.53
C MET A 193 21.24 3.21 -4.39
N ASN A 194 22.34 3.96 -4.50
CA ASN A 194 23.29 4.14 -3.39
C ASN A 194 22.62 4.75 -2.16
N ASN A 195 21.63 5.66 -2.36
CA ASN A 195 20.82 6.17 -1.27
C ASN A 195 20.09 5.05 -0.53
N VAL A 196 19.52 4.09 -1.28
CA VAL A 196 18.72 2.99 -0.70
C VAL A 196 19.61 1.99 0.02
N PHE A 197 20.77 1.63 -0.54
CA PHE A 197 21.73 0.74 0.11
C PHE A 197 22.24 1.32 1.43
N LEU A 198 22.59 2.60 1.46
CA LEU A 198 23.02 3.25 2.69
C LEU A 198 21.94 3.24 3.77
N ARG A 199 20.68 3.47 3.41
CA ARG A 199 19.55 3.33 4.37
C ARG A 199 19.52 1.94 4.99
N GLN A 200 19.71 0.88 4.18
CA GLN A 200 19.71 -0.50 4.66
C GLN A 200 20.92 -0.79 5.56
N PHE A 201 22.13 -0.35 5.16
CA PHE A 201 23.34 -0.50 5.98
C PHE A 201 23.22 0.25 7.30
N ILE A 202 22.66 1.46 7.34
CA ILE A 202 22.43 2.21 8.58
C ILE A 202 21.49 1.42 9.51
N VAL A 203 20.40 0.85 8.99
CA VAL A 203 19.52 -0.02 9.79
C VAL A 203 20.29 -1.20 10.37
N GLU A 204 21.14 -1.87 9.58
CA GLU A 204 21.95 -3.00 10.03
C GLU A 204 22.98 -2.58 11.09
N LYS A 205 23.67 -1.47 10.89
CA LYS A 205 24.67 -0.94 11.85
C LYS A 205 24.04 -0.58 13.20
N ILE A 206 22.89 0.09 13.20
CA ILE A 206 22.21 0.49 14.45
C ILE A 206 21.63 -0.72 15.18
N THR A 207 21.12 -1.71 14.46
CA THR A 207 20.33 -2.80 15.08
C THR A 207 21.11 -4.08 15.30
N GLY A 208 22.23 -4.27 14.61
CA GLY A 208 22.97 -5.54 14.58
C GLY A 208 22.23 -6.66 13.84
N MET A 209 21.09 -6.36 13.21
CA MET A 209 20.28 -7.30 12.44
C MET A 209 20.55 -7.13 10.94
N THR A 210 20.43 -8.20 10.17
CA THR A 210 20.33 -8.02 8.71
C THR A 210 19.08 -7.21 8.37
N TYR A 211 19.13 -6.40 7.31
CA TYR A 211 17.99 -5.63 6.84
C TYR A 211 16.75 -6.51 6.60
N LYS A 212 16.93 -7.68 5.98
CA LYS A 212 15.88 -8.69 5.79
C LYS A 212 15.19 -9.05 7.11
N ASN A 213 15.97 -9.35 8.15
CA ASN A 213 15.44 -9.72 9.46
C ASN A 213 14.72 -8.55 10.14
N TYR A 214 15.28 -7.33 10.03
CA TYR A 214 14.65 -6.14 10.60
C TYR A 214 13.27 -5.91 9.99
N VAL A 215 13.16 -5.86 8.66
CA VAL A 215 11.89 -5.65 7.95
C VAL A 215 10.89 -6.77 8.24
N SER A 216 11.35 -8.01 8.26
CA SER A 216 10.50 -9.16 8.58
C SER A 216 9.88 -9.03 9.99
N GLN A 217 10.66 -8.64 10.99
CA GLN A 217 10.21 -8.55 12.38
C GLN A 217 9.43 -7.26 12.68
N ASN A 218 9.82 -6.12 12.10
CA ASN A 218 9.31 -4.81 12.49
C ASN A 218 8.28 -4.23 11.50
N ILE A 219 8.16 -4.82 10.29
CA ILE A 219 7.20 -4.37 9.28
C ILE A 219 6.27 -5.52 8.87
N PHE A 220 6.80 -6.65 8.37
CA PHE A 220 5.95 -7.73 7.86
C PHE A 220 5.10 -8.38 8.95
N LYS A 221 5.74 -8.81 10.05
CA LYS A 221 5.05 -9.48 11.14
C LYS A 221 3.98 -8.60 11.82
N PRO A 222 4.23 -7.33 12.19
CA PRO A 222 3.19 -6.47 12.74
C PRO A 222 2.00 -6.24 11.80
N CYS A 223 2.24 -6.25 10.48
CA CYS A 223 1.21 -6.07 9.46
C CYS A 223 0.60 -7.39 8.97
N THR A 224 0.96 -8.53 9.54
CA THR A 224 0.49 -9.86 9.14
C THR A 224 0.74 -10.19 7.66
N MET A 225 1.87 -9.72 7.11
CA MET A 225 2.31 -9.93 5.73
C MET A 225 3.04 -11.29 5.61
N ASN A 226 2.28 -12.37 5.70
CA ASN A 226 2.84 -13.72 5.85
C ASN A 226 3.41 -14.31 4.55
N SER A 227 3.09 -13.70 3.40
CA SER A 227 3.55 -14.13 2.08
C SER A 227 4.61 -13.19 1.50
N SER A 228 5.25 -12.36 2.35
CA SER A 228 6.25 -11.38 1.91
C SER A 228 7.66 -11.84 2.22
N GLU A 229 8.57 -11.59 1.30
CA GLU A 229 9.98 -11.92 1.46
C GLU A 229 10.91 -10.90 0.80
N ILE A 230 12.03 -10.60 1.48
CA ILE A 230 13.13 -9.83 0.89
C ILE A 230 14.15 -10.79 0.29
N THR A 231 14.71 -10.43 -0.85
CA THR A 231 15.77 -11.21 -1.52
C THR A 231 16.99 -11.45 -0.60
N PRO A 232 17.66 -12.60 -0.72
CA PRO A 232 17.37 -13.70 -1.62
C PRO A 232 16.11 -14.48 -1.21
N ILE A 233 15.34 -14.93 -2.20
CA ILE A 233 14.17 -15.77 -1.97
C ILE A 233 14.64 -17.20 -1.71
N VAL A 234 14.27 -17.76 -0.55
CA VAL A 234 14.63 -19.12 -0.15
C VAL A 234 13.64 -20.13 -0.75
N ASP A 235 12.34 -19.87 -0.61
CA ASP A 235 11.27 -20.67 -1.20
C ASP A 235 10.78 -20.02 -2.49
N LYS A 236 10.84 -20.75 -3.59
CA LYS A 236 10.42 -20.29 -4.92
C LYS A 236 8.98 -20.66 -5.28
N LYS A 237 8.25 -21.34 -4.40
CA LYS A 237 6.85 -21.64 -4.64
C LYS A 237 6.02 -20.36 -4.67
N LEU A 238 5.02 -20.33 -5.56
CA LEU A 238 4.13 -19.18 -5.75
C LEU A 238 4.90 -17.86 -5.97
N VAL A 239 6.01 -17.92 -6.70
CA VAL A 239 6.76 -16.75 -7.18
C VAL A 239 6.59 -16.67 -8.68
N ALA A 240 5.96 -15.60 -9.17
CA ALA A 240 5.88 -15.34 -10.59
C ALA A 240 7.26 -15.02 -11.13
N LYS A 241 7.61 -15.51 -12.32
CA LYS A 241 8.85 -15.20 -13.02
C LYS A 241 8.60 -14.04 -13.97
N GLY A 242 9.47 -13.03 -13.96
CA GLY A 242 9.44 -11.95 -14.94
C GLY A 242 9.81 -12.47 -16.32
N PHE A 243 9.07 -12.09 -17.35
CA PHE A 243 9.38 -12.47 -18.72
C PHE A 243 8.95 -11.38 -19.71
N ASN A 244 9.64 -11.32 -20.85
CA ASN A 244 9.33 -10.37 -21.91
C ASN A 244 8.37 -10.95 -22.96
N ASN A 245 7.93 -10.11 -23.88
CA ASN A 245 7.03 -10.50 -24.98
C ASN A 245 7.60 -11.52 -25.96
N LYS A 246 8.91 -11.85 -25.86
CA LYS A 246 9.56 -12.92 -26.61
C LYS A 246 9.67 -14.22 -25.79
N SER A 247 8.95 -14.31 -24.68
CA SER A 247 8.99 -15.45 -23.75
C SER A 247 10.38 -15.74 -23.16
N ILE A 248 11.20 -14.71 -22.96
CA ILE A 248 12.51 -14.82 -22.30
C ILE A 248 12.30 -14.42 -20.84
N GLU A 249 12.60 -15.33 -19.92
CA GLU A 249 12.54 -15.09 -18.47
C GLU A 249 13.73 -14.23 -18.02
N ASP A 250 13.45 -13.40 -17.01
CA ASP A 250 14.49 -12.65 -16.30
C ASP A 250 15.44 -13.64 -15.61
N LYS A 251 16.72 -13.31 -15.64
CA LYS A 251 17.68 -14.01 -14.78
C LYS A 251 17.39 -13.65 -13.32
N PRO A 252 17.54 -14.61 -12.39
CA PRO A 252 17.45 -14.30 -10.96
C PRO A 252 18.45 -13.18 -10.65
N ASP A 253 17.95 -12.04 -10.20
CA ASP A 253 18.79 -10.91 -9.85
C ASP A 253 19.06 -10.93 -8.35
N PHE A 254 20.31 -10.73 -7.94
CA PHE A 254 20.74 -10.65 -6.54
C PHE A 254 20.51 -9.26 -5.95
N LEU A 255 19.69 -8.42 -6.61
CA LEU A 255 19.49 -7.05 -6.15
C LEU A 255 19.04 -6.97 -4.71
N VAL A 256 19.91 -6.39 -3.95
CA VAL A 256 19.84 -6.14 -2.53
C VAL A 256 18.53 -5.46 -2.17
N GLY A 257 17.79 -6.10 -1.28
CA GLY A 257 16.56 -5.53 -0.75
C GLY A 257 15.37 -5.57 -1.69
N GLY A 258 15.44 -6.27 -2.82
CA GLY A 258 14.26 -6.55 -3.64
C GLY A 258 13.21 -7.27 -2.80
N THR A 259 11.96 -6.84 -2.90
CA THR A 259 10.87 -7.43 -2.12
C THR A 259 9.89 -8.13 -3.03
N PHE A 260 9.53 -9.35 -2.65
CA PHE A 260 8.51 -10.16 -3.31
C PHE A 260 7.30 -10.31 -2.38
N LEU A 261 6.12 -9.96 -2.87
CA LEU A 261 4.89 -10.05 -2.09
C LEU A 261 3.66 -10.20 -2.98
N THR A 262 2.53 -10.53 -2.37
CA THR A 262 1.21 -10.60 -3.01
C THR A 262 0.52 -9.23 -2.97
N THR A 263 -0.48 -9.01 -3.83
CA THR A 263 -1.33 -7.80 -3.75
C THR A 263 -1.98 -7.65 -2.38
N THR A 264 -2.36 -8.77 -1.75
CA THR A 264 -2.96 -8.77 -0.41
C THR A 264 -1.98 -8.29 0.66
N ASP A 265 -0.71 -8.73 0.61
CA ASP A 265 0.28 -8.31 1.59
C ASP A 265 0.70 -6.84 1.37
N LEU A 266 0.75 -6.37 0.11
CA LEU A 266 0.96 -4.94 -0.16
C LEU A 266 -0.18 -4.08 0.39
N LEU A 267 -1.44 -4.52 0.25
CA LEU A 267 -2.58 -3.83 0.88
C LEU A 267 -2.46 -3.78 2.40
N LYS A 268 -2.02 -4.87 3.05
CA LYS A 268 -1.79 -4.91 4.50
C LYS A 268 -0.71 -3.93 4.93
N PHE A 269 0.40 -3.85 4.18
CA PHE A 269 1.45 -2.86 4.42
C PHE A 269 0.90 -1.43 4.36
N VAL A 270 0.22 -1.10 3.27
CA VAL A 270 -0.37 0.22 3.05
C VAL A 270 -1.36 0.58 4.16
N ASN A 271 -2.23 -0.35 4.53
CA ASN A 271 -3.18 -0.13 5.62
C ASN A 271 -2.49 0.07 6.98
N CYS A 272 -1.42 -0.68 7.27
CA CYS A 272 -0.59 -0.48 8.46
C CYS A 272 0.06 0.90 8.48
N LEU A 273 0.60 1.33 7.34
CA LEU A 273 1.28 2.62 7.19
C LEU A 273 0.28 3.78 7.35
N HIS A 274 -0.83 3.75 6.62
CA HIS A 274 -1.85 4.78 6.65
C HIS A 274 -2.57 4.87 8.01
N SER A 275 -2.73 3.75 8.72
CA SER A 275 -3.27 3.72 10.08
C SER A 275 -2.26 4.09 11.17
N LYS A 276 -1.02 4.45 10.80
CA LYS A 276 0.05 4.86 11.72
C LYS A 276 0.47 3.74 12.70
N LYS A 277 0.31 2.50 12.28
CA LYS A 277 0.72 1.33 13.06
C LYS A 277 2.22 1.10 13.00
N LEU A 278 2.88 1.50 11.90
CA LEU A 278 4.32 1.32 11.67
C LEU A 278 5.13 2.51 12.14
N ILE A 279 4.68 3.72 11.86
CA ILE A 279 5.27 5.00 12.24
C ILE A 279 4.15 6.00 12.50
N ASN A 280 4.40 7.01 13.34
CA ASN A 280 3.42 8.03 13.69
C ASN A 280 3.15 9.03 12.54
N GLU A 281 2.20 9.97 12.75
CA GLU A 281 1.77 10.94 11.72
C GLU A 281 2.88 11.90 11.31
N ASN A 282 3.73 12.33 12.25
CA ASN A 282 4.84 13.24 11.94
C ASN A 282 5.91 12.50 11.11
N SER A 283 6.27 11.28 11.50
CA SER A 283 7.21 10.45 10.74
C SER A 283 6.68 10.11 9.35
N LEU A 284 5.37 9.83 9.22
CA LEU A 284 4.76 9.58 7.92
C LEU A 284 4.77 10.83 7.03
N PHE A 285 4.49 12.01 7.62
CA PHE A 285 4.60 13.28 6.91
C PHE A 285 6.05 13.54 6.47
N GLU A 286 7.03 13.31 7.34
CA GLU A 286 8.45 13.46 7.06
C GLU A 286 8.93 12.53 5.95
N LEU A 287 8.52 11.25 6.00
CA LEU A 287 8.84 10.25 4.99
C LEU A 287 8.30 10.60 3.59
N GLY A 288 7.16 11.28 3.53
CA GLY A 288 6.52 11.72 2.29
C GLY A 288 7.01 13.07 1.77
N GLN A 289 7.99 13.72 2.45
CA GLN A 289 8.56 14.97 1.94
C GLN A 289 9.50 14.67 0.77
N GLN A 290 9.27 15.36 -0.34
CA GLN A 290 10.12 15.29 -1.53
C GLN A 290 10.92 16.58 -1.70
N PHE A 291 11.96 16.53 -2.50
CA PHE A 291 12.71 17.73 -2.87
C PHE A 291 11.81 18.68 -3.66
N ASN A 292 11.95 19.99 -3.41
CA ASN A 292 11.02 21.00 -3.93
C ASN A 292 11.28 21.36 -5.40
N LEU A 293 11.27 20.36 -6.27
CA LEU A 293 11.36 20.50 -7.72
C LEU A 293 10.26 19.63 -8.37
N PRO A 294 9.79 19.99 -9.59
CA PRO A 294 8.94 19.11 -10.38
C PRO A 294 9.59 17.75 -10.62
N ASP A 295 8.77 16.71 -10.78
CA ASP A 295 9.18 15.35 -11.11
C ASP A 295 10.14 14.68 -10.11
N THR A 296 10.09 15.08 -8.83
CA THR A 296 10.82 14.42 -7.74
C THR A 296 9.90 13.49 -6.97
N GLN A 297 10.49 12.44 -6.39
CA GLN A 297 9.78 11.49 -5.52
C GLN A 297 10.35 11.54 -4.11
N SER A 298 9.50 11.25 -3.14
CA SER A 298 9.90 10.94 -1.77
C SER A 298 10.23 9.46 -1.62
N SER A 299 10.60 9.06 -0.40
CA SER A 299 10.71 7.63 -0.08
C SER A 299 9.36 6.88 -0.11
N LEU A 300 8.22 7.59 -0.15
CA LEU A 300 6.87 7.04 -0.38
C LEU A 300 6.44 7.13 -1.86
N GLY A 301 7.34 7.39 -2.81
CA GLY A 301 6.93 7.72 -4.17
C GLY A 301 6.25 9.09 -4.20
N GLU A 302 5.02 9.16 -4.69
CA GLU A 302 4.19 10.36 -4.69
C GLU A 302 3.21 10.33 -3.53
N ALA A 303 3.30 11.31 -2.64
CA ALA A 303 2.43 11.44 -1.48
C ALA A 303 1.88 12.87 -1.38
N LYS A 304 0.55 12.99 -1.27
CA LYS A 304 -0.09 14.29 -1.06
C LYS A 304 -0.62 14.41 0.37
N PHE A 305 -0.38 15.57 0.96
CA PHE A 305 -0.81 15.86 2.33
C PHE A 305 -1.71 17.09 2.39
N LYS A 306 -2.70 17.03 3.28
CA LYS A 306 -3.53 18.18 3.67
C LYS A 306 -3.45 18.34 5.18
N ASN A 307 -2.91 19.48 5.65
CA ASN A 307 -2.67 19.71 7.08
C ASN A 307 -1.87 18.56 7.74
N LYS A 308 -0.78 18.15 7.12
CA LYS A 308 0.08 17.01 7.49
C LYS A 308 -0.58 15.63 7.45
N LYS A 309 -1.85 15.52 7.10
CA LYS A 309 -2.53 14.23 6.93
C LYS A 309 -2.37 13.75 5.50
N LEU A 310 -1.95 12.52 5.32
CA LEU A 310 -1.85 11.88 4.02
C LEU A 310 -3.25 11.76 3.41
N VAL A 311 -3.41 12.20 2.16
CA VAL A 311 -4.69 12.15 1.42
C VAL A 311 -4.61 11.34 0.13
N GLU A 312 -3.44 11.27 -0.49
CA GLU A 312 -3.16 10.42 -1.65
C GLU A 312 -1.77 9.81 -1.49
N HIS A 313 -1.61 8.56 -1.89
CA HIS A 313 -0.33 7.86 -1.93
C HIS A 313 -0.29 6.98 -3.17
N SER A 314 0.70 7.19 -4.03
CA SER A 314 0.96 6.33 -5.18
C SER A 314 2.44 6.05 -5.32
N HIS A 315 2.76 4.81 -5.69
CA HIS A 315 4.12 4.40 -5.96
C HIS A 315 4.12 3.33 -7.06
N ASP A 316 4.95 3.54 -8.05
CA ASP A 316 5.22 2.55 -9.08
C ASP A 316 6.54 1.82 -8.82
N GLY A 317 6.70 0.67 -9.43
CA GLY A 317 7.91 -0.12 -9.30
C GLY A 317 8.20 -0.93 -10.55
N ARG A 318 9.50 -1.00 -10.90
CA ARG A 318 10.00 -1.85 -11.97
C ARG A 318 11.26 -2.59 -11.54
N ALA A 319 11.33 -3.88 -11.88
CA ALA A 319 12.52 -4.70 -11.72
C ALA A 319 12.55 -5.75 -12.85
N GLY A 320 13.47 -5.59 -13.82
CA GLY A 320 13.46 -6.40 -15.03
C GLY A 320 12.10 -6.29 -15.75
N ASN A 321 11.43 -7.41 -15.95
CA ASN A 321 10.10 -7.49 -16.55
C ASN A 321 8.95 -7.47 -15.53
N TYR A 322 9.23 -7.28 -14.25
CA TYR A 322 8.17 -7.00 -13.27
C TYR A 322 7.80 -5.53 -13.29
N GLU A 323 6.53 -5.27 -13.12
CA GLU A 323 5.99 -3.94 -12.84
C GLU A 323 4.96 -4.00 -11.72
N ALA A 324 4.93 -2.96 -10.91
CA ALA A 324 4.01 -2.82 -9.80
C ALA A 324 3.45 -1.40 -9.77
N LEU A 325 2.20 -1.27 -9.37
CA LEU A 325 1.59 0.03 -9.12
C LEU A 325 0.69 -0.06 -7.89
N LEU A 326 0.88 0.87 -6.99
CA LEU A 326 0.05 1.16 -5.84
C LEU A 326 -0.57 2.53 -6.03
N VAL A 327 -1.89 2.65 -5.90
CA VAL A 327 -2.62 3.92 -5.86
C VAL A 327 -3.62 3.88 -4.72
N SER A 328 -3.48 4.80 -3.77
CA SER A 328 -4.42 4.97 -2.66
C SER A 328 -4.98 6.40 -2.65
N ASP A 329 -6.29 6.52 -2.67
CA ASP A 329 -7.02 7.77 -2.43
C ASP A 329 -7.76 7.66 -1.09
N LEU A 330 -7.23 8.35 -0.07
CA LEU A 330 -7.77 8.30 1.29
C LEU A 330 -9.01 9.20 1.44
N ASN A 331 -9.22 10.18 0.54
CA ASN A 331 -10.44 10.98 0.53
C ASN A 331 -11.63 10.15 0.05
N ASP A 332 -11.44 9.41 -1.04
CA ASP A 332 -12.44 8.50 -1.59
C ASP A 332 -12.35 7.09 -0.99
N ASN A 333 -11.38 6.84 -0.11
CA ASN A 333 -11.16 5.61 0.64
C ASN A 333 -11.11 4.36 -0.26
N PHE A 334 -10.22 4.36 -1.26
CA PHE A 334 -9.91 3.19 -2.07
C PHE A 334 -8.40 3.00 -2.26
N THR A 335 -8.03 1.75 -2.52
CA THR A 335 -6.66 1.38 -2.92
C THR A 335 -6.74 0.42 -4.10
N ILE A 336 -5.92 0.69 -5.12
CA ILE A 336 -5.71 -0.15 -6.30
C ILE A 336 -4.28 -0.65 -6.26
N ILE A 337 -4.09 -1.96 -6.43
CA ILE A 337 -2.77 -2.58 -6.52
C ILE A 337 -2.74 -3.45 -7.78
N LEU A 338 -1.75 -3.22 -8.62
CA LEU A 338 -1.50 -3.98 -9.83
C LEU A 338 -0.06 -4.52 -9.75
N LEU A 339 0.12 -5.85 -9.85
CA LEU A 339 1.42 -6.50 -9.89
C LEU A 339 1.52 -7.33 -11.16
N GLY A 340 2.48 -7.01 -12.02
CA GLY A 340 2.71 -7.69 -13.29
C GLY A 340 4.08 -8.39 -13.34
N ASN A 341 4.17 -9.48 -14.10
CA ASN A 341 5.43 -10.16 -14.41
C ASN A 341 5.77 -10.15 -15.92
N ASN A 342 5.08 -9.28 -16.67
CA ASN A 342 5.36 -9.02 -18.07
C ASN A 342 5.24 -7.51 -18.31
N TYR A 343 6.37 -6.81 -18.36
CA TYR A 343 6.41 -5.35 -18.43
C TYR A 343 5.82 -4.81 -19.74
N ASN A 344 4.82 -3.95 -19.64
CA ASN A 344 4.21 -3.24 -20.76
C ASN A 344 4.12 -1.72 -20.53
N GLY A 345 4.35 -1.23 -19.33
CA GLY A 345 4.31 0.19 -18.97
C GLY A 345 2.89 0.79 -19.03
N LYS A 346 1.84 -0.03 -18.81
CA LYS A 346 0.43 0.40 -18.94
C LYS A 346 -0.36 0.35 -17.64
N LEU A 347 0.33 0.15 -16.50
CA LEU A 347 -0.37 0.05 -15.22
C LEU A 347 -1.08 1.34 -14.81
N PHE A 348 -0.52 2.51 -15.14
CA PHE A 348 -1.15 3.80 -14.86
C PHE A 348 -2.47 3.95 -15.61
N GLU A 349 -2.50 3.69 -16.91
CA GLU A 349 -3.71 3.79 -17.72
C GLU A 349 -4.80 2.81 -17.24
N ILE A 350 -4.41 1.59 -16.85
CA ILE A 350 -5.33 0.60 -16.27
C ILE A 350 -5.90 1.14 -14.95
N SER A 351 -5.04 1.67 -14.08
CA SER A 351 -5.41 2.24 -12.78
C SER A 351 -6.35 3.44 -12.93
N ASP A 352 -6.11 4.32 -13.92
CA ASP A 352 -6.97 5.48 -14.21
C ASP A 352 -8.39 5.05 -14.59
N VAL A 353 -8.53 4.02 -15.44
CA VAL A 353 -9.84 3.48 -15.79
C VAL A 353 -10.54 2.86 -14.58
N ILE A 354 -9.82 2.11 -13.74
CA ILE A 354 -10.38 1.56 -12.49
C ILE A 354 -10.82 2.70 -11.56
N THR A 355 -10.00 3.75 -11.41
CA THR A 355 -10.31 4.94 -10.61
C THR A 355 -11.59 5.62 -11.12
N ALA A 356 -11.72 5.80 -12.43
CA ALA A 356 -12.93 6.37 -13.03
C ALA A 356 -14.18 5.52 -12.75
N ILE A 357 -14.07 4.19 -12.79
CA ILE A 357 -15.16 3.27 -12.42
C ILE A 357 -15.53 3.45 -10.94
N LEU A 358 -14.54 3.55 -10.05
CA LEU A 358 -14.76 3.68 -8.60
C LEU A 358 -15.42 5.03 -8.25
N LYS A 359 -15.02 6.12 -8.92
CA LYS A 359 -15.58 7.47 -8.68
C LYS A 359 -16.93 7.72 -9.33
N LYS A 360 -17.33 6.93 -10.32
CA LYS A 360 -18.62 7.09 -11.00
C LYS A 360 -19.80 6.84 -10.05
N GLY A 361 -20.67 7.84 -9.90
CA GLY A 361 -21.86 7.77 -9.05
C GLY A 361 -21.66 8.23 -7.60
N ASN A 362 -20.52 8.82 -7.25
CA ASN A 362 -20.29 9.46 -5.96
C ASN A 362 -20.62 10.98 -5.97
N LYS A 363 -21.39 11.45 -6.97
CA LYS A 363 -21.88 12.84 -7.05
C LYS A 363 -23.31 12.93 -6.55
#